data_08d3b0980a2d0e8b19e37d73f9bc349f
#
_entry.id   08d3b0980a2d0e8b19e37d73f9bc349f
#
_cell.length_a   1.000
_cell.length_b   1.000
_cell.length_c   1.000
_cell.angle_alpha   90.00
_cell.angle_beta   90.00
_cell.angle_gamma   90.00
#
_symmetry.space_group_name_H-M   'P 1'
#
loop_
_entity.id
_entity.type
_entity.pdbx_description
1 polymer ?
#
loop_
_entity_poly.entity_id
_entity_poly.type
_entity_poly.pdbx_seq_one_letter_code
_entity_poly.pdbx_strand_id
1 'polypeptide(L)'
;MKRLLTIAGLLLQAGAFAQTAIPKGEVLHCSFDRSSVFPGTQRDYWIYIPAEYKPDRPACVYVNQDGIQWNAPAVFDTLIYRGEMPVVIGVFVQPGRVVAGDTSVSLDRFNRSFEYDGLGDAYVRFVLDELLPDVEKHQASDGRAVRLSRSGNDRAIGGSSSGAICAFTAAWERPDAFTRVFSAIGTYVGLRGGERYPTLIRKYEPKPIRIFLQDGSNDLNIYGGDWWMANQTMERALVFSGYEVKHVWGEGSHSGAHGTVLFPDVIRWLWKDWPQPVAKGRSSNQVLGEILIPGQDWELVGEGYGFTEGTAADAAGDVYYQDIPASKTYRVGADGKPVVVNADAKKASGTCFGVDGDRYEVAGGARQIIRYGAGGPGGDHGAARPIASDISGNDLLVLRNGNVYVTSPDGSERPSRLFLLRPGSGEKVAVDSGLHFINGLCMSPDQTLLYVAESASHWIWVYSIRPDGTLYNKQRYGWLHVPDNQENAWPDGLKCDREGRVYVATRLGIQVMDQLGRVNAILPVPSGQSSNLCFGGTGFDVLYVSCGSKVYRRRLHVRGVNPFDAPVKAARPHL
;
A
#
# COMPACT_ATOMS: atom_id res chain seq x y z
N MET A 1 -13.24 88.62 -43.83
CA MET A 1 -12.27 87.77 -43.05
C MET A 1 -12.89 86.38 -42.85
N LYS A 2 -12.43 85.45 -43.76
CA LYS A 2 -12.90 84.04 -43.75
C LYS A 2 -11.85 83.19 -42.98
N ARG A 3 -12.25 82.49 -41.94
CA ARG A 3 -11.42 81.52 -41.24
C ARG A 3 -11.67 80.13 -41.87
N LEU A 4 -10.64 79.52 -42.39
CA LEU A 4 -10.61 78.10 -42.79
C LEU A 4 -10.48 77.22 -41.54
N LEU A 5 -11.36 76.27 -41.39
CA LEU A 5 -11.20 75.14 -40.45
C LEU A 5 -10.59 73.96 -41.22
N THR A 6 -9.41 73.54 -40.80
CA THR A 6 -8.77 72.32 -41.30
C THR A 6 -9.17 71.16 -40.37
N ILE A 7 -9.92 70.17 -40.90
CA ILE A 7 -10.28 68.94 -40.22
C ILE A 7 -9.16 67.91 -40.47
N ALA A 8 -8.39 67.57 -39.46
CA ALA A 8 -7.42 66.48 -39.51
C ALA A 8 -8.15 65.14 -39.26
N GLY A 9 -8.22 64.30 -40.27
CA GLY A 9 -8.77 62.96 -40.15
C GLY A 9 -7.76 62.03 -39.49
N LEU A 10 -8.05 61.50 -38.29
CA LEU A 10 -7.35 60.41 -37.71
C LEU A 10 -7.80 59.11 -38.39
N LEU A 11 -6.92 58.47 -39.15
CA LEU A 11 -7.05 57.10 -39.61
C LEU A 11 -6.72 56.15 -38.44
N LEU A 12 -7.74 55.56 -37.83
CA LEU A 12 -7.61 54.42 -36.92
C LEU A 12 -7.23 53.17 -37.80
N GLN A 13 -5.98 52.76 -37.77
CA GLN A 13 -5.59 51.44 -38.24
C GLN A 13 -6.11 50.41 -37.21
N ALA A 14 -7.22 49.74 -37.53
CA ALA A 14 -7.63 48.51 -36.85
C ALA A 14 -6.66 47.39 -37.23
N GLY A 15 -5.66 47.17 -36.37
CA GLY A 15 -4.82 45.98 -36.45
C GLY A 15 -5.69 44.76 -36.24
N ALA A 16 -6.01 44.02 -37.30
CA ALA A 16 -6.57 42.69 -37.18
C ALA A 16 -5.50 41.80 -36.54
N PHE A 17 -5.62 41.54 -35.25
CA PHE A 17 -4.88 40.44 -34.64
C PHE A 17 -5.36 39.17 -35.34
N ALA A 18 -4.57 38.62 -36.22
CA ALA A 18 -4.77 37.28 -36.76
C ALA A 18 -4.78 36.33 -35.54
N GLN A 19 -5.92 35.76 -35.22
CA GLN A 19 -6.06 34.75 -34.19
C GLN A 19 -5.23 33.55 -34.68
N THR A 20 -4.02 33.38 -34.15
CA THR A 20 -3.16 32.27 -34.50
C THR A 20 -3.91 30.98 -34.21
N ALA A 21 -4.07 30.14 -35.22
CA ALA A 21 -4.75 28.85 -35.09
C ALA A 21 -4.00 28.00 -34.04
N ILE A 22 -4.75 27.38 -33.12
CA ILE A 22 -4.19 26.47 -32.12
C ILE A 22 -3.49 25.32 -32.86
N PRO A 23 -2.19 25.08 -32.60
CA PRO A 23 -1.47 23.94 -33.18
C PRO A 23 -2.15 22.63 -32.78
N LYS A 24 -2.26 21.71 -33.73
CA LYS A 24 -2.88 20.40 -33.49
C LYS A 24 -1.81 19.35 -33.34
N GLY A 25 -1.91 18.57 -32.27
CA GLY A 25 -1.16 17.34 -32.12
C GLY A 25 -1.64 16.24 -33.06
N GLU A 26 -0.88 15.18 -33.14
CA GLU A 26 -1.24 13.98 -33.92
C GLU A 26 -1.70 12.85 -33.01
N VAL A 27 -2.49 11.93 -33.56
CA VAL A 27 -2.98 10.73 -32.87
C VAL A 27 -2.54 9.51 -33.67
N LEU A 28 -1.71 8.66 -33.06
CA LEU A 28 -1.30 7.38 -33.63
C LEU A 28 -2.24 6.29 -33.13
N HIS A 29 -2.69 5.40 -34.01
CA HIS A 29 -3.45 4.19 -33.63
C HIS A 29 -2.51 3.00 -33.62
N CYS A 30 -2.52 2.26 -32.51
CA CYS A 30 -1.65 1.13 -32.22
C CYS A 30 -2.45 -0.04 -31.67
N SER A 31 -1.87 -1.24 -31.70
CA SER A 31 -2.43 -2.44 -31.07
C SER A 31 -1.40 -3.12 -30.18
N PHE A 32 -1.88 -3.83 -29.15
CA PHE A 32 -1.04 -4.57 -28.21
C PHE A 32 -1.66 -5.95 -27.92
N ASP A 33 -0.88 -7.03 -28.20
CA ASP A 33 -1.35 -8.42 -28.15
C ASP A 33 -0.41 -9.38 -27.40
N ARG A 34 0.61 -8.83 -26.70
CA ARG A 34 1.69 -9.60 -26.06
C ARG A 34 1.79 -9.40 -24.56
N SER A 35 0.65 -9.14 -23.90
CA SER A 35 0.63 -8.93 -22.45
C SER A 35 0.99 -10.22 -21.71
N SER A 36 1.93 -10.15 -20.79
CA SER A 36 2.23 -11.19 -19.81
C SER A 36 1.37 -11.05 -18.56
N VAL A 37 0.95 -9.83 -18.23
CA VAL A 37 0.03 -9.57 -17.10
C VAL A 37 -1.38 -10.07 -17.42
N PHE A 38 -1.84 -9.88 -18.67
CA PHE A 38 -3.14 -10.34 -19.16
C PHE A 38 -2.97 -11.25 -20.39
N PRO A 39 -2.50 -12.50 -20.21
CA PRO A 39 -2.11 -13.37 -21.32
C PRO A 39 -3.24 -13.64 -22.30
N GLY A 40 -2.90 -13.63 -23.59
CA GLY A 40 -3.82 -13.91 -24.71
C GLY A 40 -4.76 -12.77 -25.06
N THR A 41 -4.70 -11.63 -24.37
CA THR A 41 -5.53 -10.46 -24.68
C THR A 41 -4.96 -9.64 -25.83
N GLN A 42 -5.87 -9.12 -26.67
CA GLN A 42 -5.59 -8.12 -27.69
C GLN A 42 -6.35 -6.85 -27.34
N ARG A 43 -5.75 -5.69 -27.63
CA ARG A 43 -6.37 -4.37 -27.41
C ARG A 43 -5.81 -3.33 -28.35
N ASP A 44 -6.61 -2.34 -28.67
CA ASP A 44 -6.19 -1.13 -29.34
C ASP A 44 -5.83 -0.05 -28.33
N TYR A 45 -4.89 0.82 -28.71
CA TYR A 45 -4.58 2.03 -27.97
C TYR A 45 -4.17 3.16 -28.91
N TRP A 46 -4.29 4.39 -28.44
CA TRP A 46 -3.93 5.58 -29.19
C TRP A 46 -2.91 6.39 -28.42
N ILE A 47 -1.96 6.97 -29.16
CA ILE A 47 -0.95 7.88 -28.63
C ILE A 47 -1.24 9.26 -29.20
N TYR A 48 -1.61 10.22 -28.36
CA TYR A 48 -1.68 11.62 -28.73
C TYR A 48 -0.34 12.28 -28.44
N ILE A 49 0.26 12.92 -29.44
CA ILE A 49 1.53 13.65 -29.35
C ILE A 49 1.25 15.11 -29.69
N PRO A 50 1.37 16.06 -28.71
CA PRO A 50 1.09 17.46 -28.98
C PRO A 50 2.11 18.10 -29.92
N ALA A 51 1.69 19.14 -30.64
CA ALA A 51 2.56 19.86 -31.55
C ALA A 51 3.77 20.50 -30.85
N GLU A 52 3.60 20.94 -29.60
CA GLU A 52 4.62 21.57 -28.74
C GLU A 52 5.62 20.57 -28.15
N TYR A 53 5.38 19.26 -28.29
CA TYR A 53 6.27 18.25 -27.74
C TYR A 53 7.67 18.31 -28.36
N LYS A 54 8.70 18.21 -27.54
CA LYS A 54 10.11 18.13 -27.96
C LYS A 54 10.77 16.93 -27.31
N PRO A 55 11.51 16.09 -28.07
CA PRO A 55 12.10 14.85 -27.55
C PRO A 55 13.37 15.07 -26.70
N ASP A 56 13.82 16.31 -26.52
CA ASP A 56 14.97 16.68 -25.68
C ASP A 56 14.71 16.44 -24.17
N ARG A 57 13.45 16.40 -23.78
CA ARG A 57 13.01 16.02 -22.41
C ARG A 57 11.77 15.14 -22.45
N PRO A 58 11.64 14.23 -21.42
CA PRO A 58 10.46 13.41 -21.29
C PRO A 58 9.19 14.27 -21.07
N ALA A 59 8.10 13.92 -21.75
CA ALA A 59 6.80 14.57 -21.56
C ALA A 59 6.08 14.06 -20.31
N CYS A 60 5.20 14.88 -19.73
CA CYS A 60 4.17 14.40 -18.82
C CYS A 60 3.24 13.40 -19.54
N VAL A 61 2.51 12.59 -18.77
CA VAL A 61 1.67 11.51 -19.32
C VAL A 61 0.25 11.61 -18.79
N TYR A 62 -0.72 11.42 -19.65
CA TYR A 62 -2.12 11.16 -19.27
C TYR A 62 -2.56 9.82 -19.85
N VAL A 63 -2.92 8.88 -18.98
CA VAL A 63 -3.47 7.57 -19.36
C VAL A 63 -4.97 7.58 -19.20
N ASN A 64 -5.73 7.14 -20.22
CA ASN A 64 -7.18 7.02 -20.15
C ASN A 64 -7.65 5.63 -20.54
N GLN A 65 -8.55 5.08 -19.74
CA GLN A 65 -9.22 3.81 -20.01
C GLN A 65 -10.38 4.00 -21.00
N ASP A 66 -10.74 2.89 -21.69
CA ASP A 66 -11.79 2.87 -22.72
C ASP A 66 -11.51 3.77 -23.95
N GLY A 67 -10.23 3.98 -24.28
CA GLY A 67 -9.82 4.75 -25.45
C GLY A 67 -9.97 6.27 -25.29
N ILE A 68 -10.10 6.98 -26.41
CA ILE A 68 -10.23 8.44 -26.41
C ILE A 68 -11.63 8.83 -25.97
N GLN A 69 -11.71 9.53 -24.85
CA GLN A 69 -12.95 10.12 -24.31
C GLN A 69 -12.82 11.64 -24.21
N TRP A 70 -13.93 12.34 -23.97
CA TRP A 70 -14.04 13.77 -23.62
C TRP A 70 -13.35 14.73 -24.58
N ASN A 71 -13.19 14.35 -25.85
CA ASN A 71 -12.42 15.11 -26.86
C ASN A 71 -11.00 15.45 -26.37
N ALA A 72 -10.38 14.56 -25.61
CA ALA A 72 -9.13 14.83 -24.89
C ALA A 72 -8.02 15.42 -25.79
N PRO A 73 -7.73 14.92 -27.00
CA PRO A 73 -6.71 15.53 -27.87
C PRO A 73 -6.94 17.02 -28.15
N ALA A 74 -8.16 17.42 -28.50
CA ALA A 74 -8.48 18.82 -28.77
C ALA A 74 -8.45 19.72 -27.53
N VAL A 75 -8.82 19.16 -26.36
CA VAL A 75 -8.68 19.84 -25.07
C VAL A 75 -7.20 20.04 -24.74
N PHE A 76 -6.37 19.03 -24.94
CA PHE A 76 -4.93 19.12 -24.69
C PHE A 76 -4.26 20.13 -25.62
N ASP A 77 -4.55 20.11 -26.92
CA ASP A 77 -4.08 21.13 -27.84
C ASP A 77 -4.33 22.55 -27.30
N THR A 78 -5.56 22.78 -26.86
CA THR A 78 -5.98 24.10 -26.36
C THR A 78 -5.27 24.49 -25.08
N LEU A 79 -5.20 23.59 -24.09
CA LEU A 79 -4.66 23.89 -22.78
C LEU A 79 -3.14 23.97 -22.77
N ILE A 80 -2.45 23.15 -23.57
CA ILE A 80 -0.99 23.22 -23.76
C ILE A 80 -0.62 24.54 -24.43
N TYR A 81 -1.28 24.88 -25.54
CA TYR A 81 -1.05 26.14 -26.25
C TYR A 81 -1.22 27.37 -25.36
N ARG A 82 -2.21 27.33 -24.44
CA ARG A 82 -2.46 28.42 -23.49
C ARG A 82 -1.55 28.40 -22.25
N GLY A 83 -0.69 27.38 -22.09
CA GLY A 83 0.13 27.21 -20.90
C GLY A 83 -0.68 26.87 -19.63
N GLU A 84 -1.91 26.34 -19.79
CA GLU A 84 -2.81 25.97 -18.69
C GLU A 84 -2.60 24.52 -18.20
N MET A 85 -1.77 23.76 -18.88
CA MET A 85 -1.26 22.45 -18.49
C MET A 85 0.16 22.22 -19.07
N PRO A 86 0.97 21.29 -18.52
CA PRO A 86 2.24 20.94 -19.12
C PRO A 86 2.07 20.27 -20.49
N VAL A 87 3.19 20.11 -21.21
CA VAL A 87 3.22 19.28 -22.43
C VAL A 87 2.99 17.83 -22.02
N VAL A 88 1.86 17.25 -22.43
CA VAL A 88 1.40 15.92 -22.05
C VAL A 88 1.24 15.04 -23.29
N ILE A 89 1.83 13.86 -23.28
CA ILE A 89 1.50 12.79 -24.20
C ILE A 89 0.32 12.00 -23.63
N GLY A 90 -0.76 11.87 -24.43
CA GLY A 90 -1.94 11.10 -24.08
C GLY A 90 -1.82 9.64 -24.52
N VAL A 91 -2.15 8.70 -23.63
CA VAL A 91 -2.22 7.26 -23.94
C VAL A 91 -3.63 6.78 -23.64
N PHE A 92 -4.37 6.42 -24.66
CA PHE A 92 -5.79 6.07 -24.57
C PHE A 92 -5.94 4.59 -24.89
N VAL A 93 -6.28 3.75 -23.92
CA VAL A 93 -6.19 2.30 -24.05
C VAL A 93 -7.55 1.63 -23.89
N GLN A 94 -7.87 0.70 -24.77
CA GLN A 94 -9.03 -0.18 -24.66
C GLN A 94 -8.75 -1.33 -23.66
N PRO A 95 -9.79 -1.88 -23.00
CA PRO A 95 -9.63 -3.11 -22.26
C PRO A 95 -9.28 -4.28 -23.18
N GLY A 96 -8.63 -5.29 -22.62
CA GLY A 96 -8.29 -6.48 -23.38
C GLY A 96 -9.50 -7.33 -23.76
N ARG A 97 -9.37 -8.07 -24.85
CA ARG A 97 -10.27 -9.14 -25.25
C ARG A 97 -9.48 -10.35 -25.72
N VAL A 98 -9.94 -11.54 -25.41
CA VAL A 98 -9.42 -12.76 -26.04
C VAL A 98 -10.33 -13.12 -27.17
N VAL A 99 -9.80 -13.10 -28.40
CA VAL A 99 -10.58 -13.38 -29.60
C VAL A 99 -11.04 -14.84 -29.59
N ALA A 100 -12.32 -15.05 -29.90
CA ALA A 100 -12.88 -16.39 -30.02
C ALA A 100 -12.23 -17.16 -31.18
N GLY A 101 -11.98 -18.44 -31.00
CA GLY A 101 -11.44 -19.30 -32.05
C GLY A 101 -12.36 -19.44 -33.26
N ASP A 102 -13.68 -19.35 -33.03
CA ASP A 102 -14.72 -19.33 -34.06
C ASP A 102 -15.77 -18.28 -33.67
N THR A 103 -15.72 -17.11 -34.30
CA THR A 103 -16.65 -16.00 -34.05
C THR A 103 -18.05 -16.23 -34.59
N SER A 104 -18.26 -17.28 -35.39
CA SER A 104 -19.60 -17.63 -35.87
C SER A 104 -20.48 -18.33 -34.80
N VAL A 105 -19.83 -18.92 -33.79
CA VAL A 105 -20.52 -19.71 -32.72
C VAL A 105 -20.13 -19.23 -31.30
N SER A 106 -19.14 -18.36 -31.17
CA SER A 106 -18.64 -17.89 -29.87
C SER A 106 -18.40 -16.39 -29.87
N LEU A 107 -18.60 -15.75 -28.72
CA LEU A 107 -18.20 -14.36 -28.49
C LEU A 107 -16.75 -14.31 -28.00
N ASP A 108 -16.10 -13.19 -28.26
CA ASP A 108 -14.83 -12.84 -27.61
C ASP A 108 -15.02 -12.84 -26.08
N ARG A 109 -13.97 -13.21 -25.34
CA ARG A 109 -13.95 -13.01 -23.91
C ARG A 109 -13.52 -11.58 -23.60
N PHE A 110 -14.46 -10.77 -23.15
CA PHE A 110 -14.22 -9.38 -22.80
C PHE A 110 -13.64 -9.28 -21.39
N ASN A 111 -12.47 -8.66 -21.27
CA ASN A 111 -11.75 -8.58 -19.99
C ASN A 111 -12.03 -7.29 -19.21
N ARG A 112 -12.85 -6.35 -19.71
CA ARG A 112 -13.00 -5.03 -19.12
C ARG A 112 -13.24 -5.03 -17.61
N SER A 113 -14.23 -5.77 -17.14
CA SER A 113 -14.52 -5.86 -15.70
C SER A 113 -13.39 -6.56 -14.92
N PHE A 114 -12.79 -7.59 -15.50
CA PHE A 114 -11.68 -8.31 -14.89
C PHE A 114 -10.43 -7.42 -14.72
N GLU A 115 -10.13 -6.59 -15.73
CA GLU A 115 -8.96 -5.72 -15.70
C GLU A 115 -9.17 -4.44 -14.89
N TYR A 116 -10.40 -3.90 -14.89
CA TYR A 116 -10.68 -2.55 -14.39
C TYR A 116 -11.31 -2.53 -13.00
N ASP A 117 -12.19 -3.46 -12.67
CA ASP A 117 -12.96 -3.39 -11.42
C ASP A 117 -12.25 -4.05 -10.22
N GLY A 118 -11.14 -4.76 -10.44
CA GLY A 118 -10.34 -5.37 -9.37
C GLY A 118 -9.54 -4.32 -8.57
N LEU A 119 -9.27 -4.63 -7.30
CA LEU A 119 -8.56 -3.71 -6.38
C LEU A 119 -7.05 -3.94 -6.31
N GLY A 120 -6.49 -4.81 -7.13
CA GLY A 120 -5.07 -5.16 -7.11
C GLY A 120 -4.22 -4.33 -8.10
N ASP A 121 -2.92 -4.58 -8.09
CA ASP A 121 -1.92 -3.86 -8.88
C ASP A 121 -1.79 -4.34 -10.34
N ALA A 122 -2.52 -5.38 -10.75
CA ALA A 122 -2.33 -6.01 -12.05
C ALA A 122 -2.44 -5.00 -13.22
N TYR A 123 -3.48 -4.16 -13.20
CA TYR A 123 -3.66 -3.19 -14.27
C TYR A 123 -2.54 -2.14 -14.33
N VAL A 124 -2.13 -1.62 -13.18
CA VAL A 124 -1.04 -0.62 -13.17
C VAL A 124 0.30 -1.23 -13.56
N ARG A 125 0.56 -2.50 -13.24
CA ARG A 125 1.75 -3.23 -13.74
C ARG A 125 1.69 -3.38 -15.27
N PHE A 126 0.54 -3.77 -15.83
CA PHE A 126 0.36 -3.79 -17.28
C PHE A 126 0.70 -2.42 -17.91
N VAL A 127 0.17 -1.33 -17.35
CA VAL A 127 0.45 0.02 -17.86
C VAL A 127 1.93 0.36 -17.76
N LEU A 128 2.57 0.13 -16.61
CA LEU A 128 3.94 0.58 -16.35
C LEU A 128 5.00 -0.30 -17.00
N ASP A 129 4.79 -1.62 -17.01
CA ASP A 129 5.82 -2.58 -17.40
C ASP A 129 5.67 -3.04 -18.85
N GLU A 130 4.48 -2.87 -19.46
CA GLU A 130 4.19 -3.34 -20.81
C GLU A 130 3.75 -2.21 -21.75
N LEU A 131 2.68 -1.47 -21.41
CA LEU A 131 2.08 -0.49 -22.32
C LEU A 131 2.96 0.75 -22.52
N LEU A 132 3.38 1.44 -21.44
CA LEU A 132 4.20 2.65 -21.56
C LEU A 132 5.56 2.39 -22.20
N PRO A 133 6.27 1.27 -21.92
CA PRO A 133 7.47 0.89 -22.68
C PRO A 133 7.20 0.63 -24.16
N ASP A 134 6.00 0.16 -24.52
CA ASP A 134 5.62 0.01 -25.94
C ASP A 134 5.35 1.34 -26.60
N VAL A 135 4.67 2.26 -25.93
CA VAL A 135 4.46 3.65 -26.39
C VAL A 135 5.78 4.34 -26.72
N GLU A 136 6.83 4.14 -25.92
CA GLU A 136 8.16 4.74 -26.16
C GLU A 136 8.91 4.16 -27.38
N LYS A 137 8.42 3.09 -28.03
CA LYS A 137 8.96 2.58 -29.30
C LYS A 137 8.46 3.33 -30.52
N HIS A 138 7.42 4.17 -30.35
CA HIS A 138 6.81 4.93 -31.43
C HIS A 138 7.48 6.31 -31.61
N GLN A 139 7.20 6.92 -32.72
CA GLN A 139 7.64 8.27 -33.04
C GLN A 139 6.52 9.03 -33.75
N ALA A 140 6.53 10.33 -33.61
CA ALA A 140 5.65 11.23 -34.37
C ALA A 140 5.91 11.13 -35.88
N SER A 141 4.96 11.55 -36.69
CA SER A 141 5.09 11.54 -38.17
C SER A 141 6.28 12.37 -38.70
N ASP A 142 6.73 13.35 -37.92
CA ASP A 142 7.91 14.17 -38.20
C ASP A 142 9.23 13.58 -37.63
N GLY A 143 9.21 12.36 -37.11
CA GLY A 143 10.37 11.63 -36.59
C GLY A 143 10.74 11.92 -35.15
N ARG A 144 9.97 12.75 -34.41
CA ARG A 144 10.19 12.95 -32.96
C ARG A 144 9.92 11.67 -32.19
N ALA A 145 10.94 11.10 -31.52
CA ALA A 145 10.80 9.91 -30.68
C ALA A 145 9.97 10.22 -29.43
N VAL A 146 9.05 9.32 -29.05
CA VAL A 146 8.27 9.45 -27.83
C VAL A 146 9.13 9.14 -26.60
N ARG A 147 9.16 10.05 -25.63
CA ARG A 147 9.83 9.91 -24.34
C ARG A 147 8.90 10.32 -23.21
N LEU A 148 8.68 9.44 -22.25
CA LEU A 148 7.72 9.62 -21.16
C LEU A 148 8.44 9.83 -19.83
N SER A 149 7.98 10.81 -19.05
CA SER A 149 8.45 10.96 -17.67
C SER A 149 8.11 9.72 -16.84
N ARG A 150 9.02 9.33 -15.94
CA ARG A 150 8.82 8.21 -15.00
C ARG A 150 8.36 8.68 -13.62
N SER A 151 8.33 9.99 -13.39
CA SER A 151 7.87 10.58 -12.13
C SER A 151 6.36 10.49 -12.02
N GLY A 152 5.83 10.02 -10.90
CA GLY A 152 4.39 10.02 -10.64
C GLY A 152 3.81 11.45 -10.61
N ASN A 153 4.61 12.45 -10.25
CA ASN A 153 4.18 13.85 -10.28
C ASN A 153 3.92 14.38 -11.70
N ASP A 154 4.48 13.72 -12.70
CA ASP A 154 4.31 14.06 -14.13
C ASP A 154 3.26 13.18 -14.81
N ARG A 155 2.50 12.38 -14.03
CA ARG A 155 1.55 11.43 -14.59
C ARG A 155 0.16 11.59 -14.00
N ALA A 156 -0.82 11.61 -14.89
CA ALA A 156 -2.24 11.58 -14.56
C ALA A 156 -2.91 10.37 -15.20
N ILE A 157 -4.00 9.91 -14.61
CA ILE A 157 -4.77 8.79 -15.10
C ILE A 157 -6.26 9.09 -14.92
N GLY A 158 -7.11 8.70 -15.88
CA GLY A 158 -8.54 8.98 -15.80
C GLY A 158 -9.38 7.95 -16.53
N GLY A 159 -10.64 7.89 -16.20
CA GLY A 159 -11.60 7.01 -16.85
C GLY A 159 -13.03 7.23 -16.40
N SER A 160 -13.94 6.49 -17.01
CA SER A 160 -15.38 6.55 -16.76
C SER A 160 -15.89 5.19 -16.29
N SER A 161 -16.75 5.18 -15.27
CA SER A 161 -17.37 3.94 -14.78
C SER A 161 -16.32 2.95 -14.24
N SER A 162 -16.23 1.73 -14.78
CA SER A 162 -15.15 0.79 -14.47
C SER A 162 -13.76 1.39 -14.77
N GLY A 163 -13.64 2.23 -15.82
CA GLY A 163 -12.39 2.95 -16.10
C GLY A 163 -12.00 3.95 -15.00
N ALA A 164 -12.98 4.52 -14.31
CA ALA A 164 -12.75 5.45 -13.21
C ALA A 164 -12.19 4.76 -11.96
N ILE A 165 -12.77 3.64 -11.54
CA ILE A 165 -12.21 2.84 -10.42
C ILE A 165 -10.84 2.28 -10.80
N CYS A 166 -10.64 1.85 -12.05
CA CYS A 166 -9.36 1.41 -12.56
C CYS A 166 -8.28 2.50 -12.43
N ALA A 167 -8.60 3.74 -12.80
CA ALA A 167 -7.71 4.89 -12.66
C ALA A 167 -7.38 5.18 -11.20
N PHE A 168 -8.37 5.13 -10.32
CA PHE A 168 -8.15 5.30 -8.89
C PHE A 168 -7.30 4.17 -8.31
N THR A 169 -7.60 2.91 -8.64
CA THR A 169 -6.84 1.74 -8.20
C THR A 169 -5.38 1.81 -8.65
N ALA A 170 -5.11 2.22 -9.89
CA ALA A 170 -3.75 2.39 -10.39
C ALA A 170 -2.93 3.40 -9.57
N ALA A 171 -3.51 4.55 -9.25
CA ALA A 171 -2.86 5.55 -8.40
C ALA A 171 -2.78 5.10 -6.93
N TRP A 172 -3.79 4.37 -6.44
CA TRP A 172 -3.81 3.83 -5.08
C TRP A 172 -2.70 2.80 -4.85
N GLU A 173 -2.51 1.87 -5.78
CA GLU A 173 -1.48 0.83 -5.70
C GLU A 173 -0.08 1.39 -6.00
N ARG A 174 0.04 2.35 -6.92
CA ARG A 174 1.32 2.95 -7.33
C ARG A 174 1.28 4.47 -7.28
N PRO A 175 1.20 5.07 -6.05
CA PRO A 175 1.23 6.53 -5.88
C PRO A 175 2.58 7.15 -6.26
N ASP A 176 3.63 6.35 -6.39
CA ASP A 176 4.92 6.74 -6.95
C ASP A 176 4.88 6.91 -8.49
N ALA A 177 3.91 6.28 -9.15
CA ALA A 177 3.75 6.29 -10.61
C ALA A 177 2.62 7.19 -11.11
N PHE A 178 1.56 7.40 -10.33
CA PHE A 178 0.43 8.26 -10.67
C PHE A 178 -0.05 9.04 -9.45
N THR A 179 -0.08 10.37 -9.54
CA THR A 179 -0.51 11.23 -8.43
C THR A 179 -1.77 12.04 -8.74
N ARG A 180 -2.30 11.99 -9.97
CA ARG A 180 -3.46 12.77 -10.42
C ARG A 180 -4.50 11.85 -11.05
N VAL A 181 -5.73 11.89 -10.52
CA VAL A 181 -6.81 10.99 -10.93
C VAL A 181 -8.04 11.77 -11.34
N PHE A 182 -8.60 11.45 -12.51
CA PHE A 182 -9.95 11.80 -12.90
C PHE A 182 -10.87 10.58 -12.85
N SER A 183 -11.89 10.64 -12.01
CA SER A 183 -12.88 9.59 -11.82
C SER A 183 -14.27 10.12 -12.20
N ALA A 184 -14.77 9.75 -13.36
CA ALA A 184 -16.10 10.10 -13.83
C ALA A 184 -17.07 8.94 -13.62
N ILE A 185 -18.23 9.18 -13.00
CA ILE A 185 -19.29 8.16 -12.74
C ILE A 185 -18.70 6.84 -12.22
N GLY A 186 -17.84 6.92 -11.18
CA GLY A 186 -16.97 5.82 -10.76
C GLY A 186 -17.71 4.60 -10.19
N THR A 187 -17.26 3.41 -10.55
CA THR A 187 -17.84 2.12 -10.13
C THR A 187 -17.36 1.71 -8.73
N TYR A 188 -17.62 2.52 -7.71
CA TYR A 188 -17.25 2.21 -6.32
C TYR A 188 -18.32 1.37 -5.60
N VAL A 189 -18.90 0.43 -6.30
CA VAL A 189 -20.00 -0.44 -5.87
C VAL A 189 -19.59 -1.91 -5.84
N GLY A 190 -20.47 -2.80 -5.38
CA GLY A 190 -20.23 -4.21 -5.11
C GLY A 190 -20.14 -5.09 -6.36
N LEU A 191 -19.45 -4.68 -7.42
CA LEU A 191 -19.20 -5.55 -8.57
C LEU A 191 -17.99 -6.47 -8.35
N ARG A 192 -16.84 -5.90 -7.91
CA ARG A 192 -15.59 -6.62 -7.61
C ARG A 192 -14.82 -6.03 -6.43
N GLY A 193 -15.53 -5.58 -5.40
CA GLY A 193 -14.93 -5.08 -4.17
C GLY A 193 -14.71 -3.56 -4.12
N GLY A 194 -15.17 -2.79 -5.10
CA GLY A 194 -15.01 -1.33 -5.16
C GLY A 194 -15.62 -0.59 -3.95
N GLU A 195 -16.66 -1.14 -3.35
CA GLU A 195 -17.32 -0.65 -2.14
C GLU A 195 -16.42 -0.65 -0.89
N ARG A 196 -15.27 -1.34 -0.93
CA ARG A 196 -14.30 -1.40 0.17
C ARG A 196 -13.45 -0.13 0.29
N TYR A 197 -13.26 0.62 -0.82
CA TYR A 197 -12.39 1.79 -0.85
C TYR A 197 -12.73 2.85 0.20
N PRO A 198 -13.97 3.26 0.43
CA PRO A 198 -14.27 4.26 1.45
C PRO A 198 -13.80 3.86 2.86
N THR A 199 -13.83 2.57 3.19
CA THR A 199 -13.33 2.05 4.47
C THR A 199 -11.80 2.00 4.49
N LEU A 200 -11.16 1.52 3.44
CA LEU A 200 -9.70 1.45 3.34
C LEU A 200 -9.07 2.84 3.39
N ILE A 201 -9.59 3.79 2.60
CA ILE A 201 -9.11 5.17 2.56
C ILE A 201 -9.07 5.79 3.97
N ARG A 202 -10.09 5.55 4.79
CA ARG A 202 -10.17 6.09 6.16
C ARG A 202 -9.16 5.47 7.12
N LYS A 203 -8.69 4.25 6.84
CA LYS A 203 -7.76 3.51 7.71
C LYS A 203 -6.30 3.65 7.29
N TYR A 204 -6.06 3.88 6.01
CA TYR A 204 -4.70 4.06 5.50
C TYR A 204 -4.12 5.43 5.85
N GLU A 205 -2.80 5.46 6.04
CA GLU A 205 -2.06 6.71 5.93
C GLU A 205 -2.28 7.32 4.54
N PRO A 206 -2.61 8.63 4.44
CA PRO A 206 -2.87 9.26 3.15
C PRO A 206 -1.70 9.15 2.18
N LYS A 207 -2.03 8.89 0.92
CA LYS A 207 -1.09 8.83 -0.20
C LYS A 207 -1.06 10.17 -0.94
N PRO A 208 0.03 10.55 -1.64
CA PRO A 208 0.12 11.81 -2.36
C PRO A 208 -0.67 11.77 -3.68
N ILE A 209 -1.99 11.73 -3.59
CA ILE A 209 -2.90 11.62 -4.73
C ILE A 209 -3.89 12.78 -4.70
N ARG A 210 -4.07 13.42 -5.86
CA ARG A 210 -5.08 14.45 -6.14
C ARG A 210 -6.18 13.84 -6.99
N ILE A 211 -7.45 13.95 -6.58
CA ILE A 211 -8.57 13.26 -7.20
C ILE A 211 -9.68 14.24 -7.58
N PHE A 212 -10.11 14.20 -8.85
CA PHE A 212 -11.33 14.89 -9.30
C PHE A 212 -12.43 13.85 -9.49
N LEU A 213 -13.57 14.01 -8.81
CA LEU A 213 -14.75 13.16 -8.91
C LEU A 213 -15.85 13.88 -9.69
N GLN A 214 -16.54 13.15 -10.56
CA GLN A 214 -17.74 13.62 -11.22
C GLN A 214 -18.81 12.53 -11.20
N ASP A 215 -20.05 12.90 -10.88
CA ASP A 215 -21.20 12.00 -10.97
C ASP A 215 -22.51 12.78 -11.13
N GLY A 216 -23.62 12.09 -11.39
CA GLY A 216 -24.96 12.64 -11.52
C GLY A 216 -25.99 11.88 -10.69
N SER A 217 -26.98 12.62 -10.14
CA SER A 217 -28.00 12.07 -9.24
C SER A 217 -28.94 11.05 -9.88
N ASN A 218 -28.96 10.95 -11.21
CA ASN A 218 -29.71 9.94 -11.96
C ASN A 218 -28.81 8.80 -12.50
N ASP A 219 -27.67 8.57 -11.84
CA ASP A 219 -26.79 7.45 -12.18
C ASP A 219 -27.43 6.10 -11.81
N LEU A 220 -26.76 5.00 -12.14
CA LEU A 220 -27.25 3.63 -11.95
C LEU A 220 -27.55 3.34 -10.47
N ASN A 221 -28.71 2.73 -10.24
CA ASN A 221 -29.07 2.09 -8.99
C ASN A 221 -29.58 0.68 -9.33
N ILE A 222 -28.68 -0.31 -9.27
CA ILE A 222 -28.93 -1.67 -9.72
C ILE A 222 -28.37 -2.71 -8.73
N TYR A 223 -28.37 -3.99 -9.09
CA TYR A 223 -27.91 -5.09 -8.23
C TYR A 223 -26.48 -4.92 -7.65
N GLY A 224 -25.60 -4.18 -8.33
CA GLY A 224 -24.24 -3.90 -7.85
C GLY A 224 -24.18 -2.79 -6.79
N GLY A 225 -25.20 -1.97 -6.71
CA GLY A 225 -25.31 -0.84 -5.77
C GLY A 225 -25.89 0.42 -6.41
N ASP A 226 -25.79 1.51 -5.68
CA ASP A 226 -26.18 2.86 -6.09
C ASP A 226 -24.89 3.67 -6.36
N TRP A 227 -24.62 3.98 -7.64
CA TRP A 227 -23.41 4.71 -8.06
C TRP A 227 -23.34 6.11 -7.45
N TRP A 228 -24.47 6.83 -7.46
CA TRP A 228 -24.53 8.17 -6.90
C TRP A 228 -24.14 8.21 -5.42
N MET A 229 -24.71 7.33 -4.61
CA MET A 229 -24.36 7.22 -3.19
C MET A 229 -22.92 6.74 -2.98
N ALA A 230 -22.44 5.82 -3.81
CA ALA A 230 -21.09 5.30 -3.73
C ALA A 230 -20.02 6.38 -4.01
N ASN A 231 -20.22 7.21 -5.05
CA ASN A 231 -19.31 8.32 -5.36
C ASN A 231 -19.30 9.40 -4.26
N GLN A 232 -20.44 9.71 -3.66
CA GLN A 232 -20.51 10.61 -2.50
C GLN A 232 -19.79 10.00 -1.28
N THR A 233 -19.93 8.70 -1.05
CA THR A 233 -19.25 7.99 0.04
C THR A 233 -17.73 7.98 -0.18
N MET A 234 -17.27 7.84 -1.42
CA MET A 234 -15.85 8.00 -1.80
C MET A 234 -15.34 9.40 -1.49
N GLU A 235 -16.07 10.44 -1.92
CA GLU A 235 -15.69 11.83 -1.64
C GLU A 235 -15.54 12.07 -0.14
N ARG A 236 -16.52 11.65 0.66
CA ARG A 236 -16.48 11.82 2.12
C ARG A 236 -15.33 11.06 2.77
N ALA A 237 -14.94 9.91 2.24
CA ALA A 237 -13.78 9.18 2.73
C ALA A 237 -12.46 9.89 2.39
N LEU A 238 -12.34 10.42 1.17
CA LEU A 238 -11.17 11.17 0.71
C LEU A 238 -11.01 12.47 1.51
N VAL A 239 -12.09 13.24 1.72
CA VAL A 239 -12.09 14.46 2.56
C VAL A 239 -11.69 14.12 4.00
N PHE A 240 -12.28 13.08 4.60
CA PHE A 240 -11.94 12.63 5.95
C PHE A 240 -10.44 12.31 6.10
N SER A 241 -9.87 11.70 5.07
CA SER A 241 -8.46 11.32 5.06
C SER A 241 -7.53 12.44 4.55
N GLY A 242 -8.05 13.63 4.30
CA GLY A 242 -7.27 14.82 3.95
C GLY A 242 -6.66 14.79 2.55
N TYR A 243 -7.21 13.98 1.64
CA TYR A 243 -6.78 14.02 0.24
C TYR A 243 -7.16 15.35 -0.41
N GLU A 244 -6.38 15.77 -1.39
CA GLU A 244 -6.76 16.88 -2.25
C GLU A 244 -7.81 16.42 -3.26
N VAL A 245 -9.08 16.64 -2.92
CA VAL A 245 -10.23 16.19 -3.71
C VAL A 245 -11.09 17.39 -4.16
N LYS A 246 -11.55 17.32 -5.39
CA LYS A 246 -12.61 18.19 -5.93
C LYS A 246 -13.68 17.31 -6.54
N HIS A 247 -14.92 17.71 -6.39
CA HIS A 247 -16.04 17.05 -7.05
C HIS A 247 -16.93 18.05 -7.79
N VAL A 248 -17.63 17.55 -8.80
CA VAL A 248 -18.74 18.24 -9.45
C VAL A 248 -19.90 17.25 -9.57
N TRP A 249 -20.95 17.54 -8.86
CA TRP A 249 -22.19 16.77 -8.87
C TRP A 249 -23.19 17.41 -9.83
N GLY A 250 -23.94 16.59 -10.58
CA GLY A 250 -24.97 17.02 -11.52
C GLY A 250 -26.24 16.18 -11.41
N GLU A 251 -27.14 16.34 -12.38
CA GLU A 251 -28.39 15.56 -12.51
C GLU A 251 -28.28 14.50 -13.64
N GLY A 252 -27.09 14.27 -14.18
CA GLY A 252 -26.87 13.34 -15.29
C GLY A 252 -27.10 11.87 -14.91
N SER A 253 -27.34 11.04 -15.92
CA SER A 253 -27.35 9.58 -15.81
C SER A 253 -25.94 9.01 -16.04
N HIS A 254 -25.83 7.68 -16.08
CA HIS A 254 -24.56 6.95 -16.33
C HIS A 254 -24.06 7.18 -17.77
N SER A 255 -23.55 8.37 -18.05
CA SER A 255 -23.06 8.76 -19.39
C SER A 255 -21.85 9.68 -19.31
N GLY A 256 -21.01 9.68 -20.36
CA GLY A 256 -19.85 10.56 -20.48
C GLY A 256 -20.16 12.04 -20.81
N ALA A 257 -21.43 12.40 -21.02
CA ALA A 257 -21.80 13.75 -21.50
C ALA A 257 -21.37 14.85 -20.53
N HIS A 258 -21.67 14.72 -19.25
CA HIS A 258 -21.28 15.69 -18.21
C HIS A 258 -19.75 15.76 -18.05
N GLY A 259 -19.07 14.61 -18.05
CA GLY A 259 -17.61 14.56 -18.04
C GLY A 259 -16.97 15.30 -19.22
N THR A 260 -17.56 15.21 -20.43
CA THR A 260 -17.09 15.92 -21.62
C THR A 260 -17.10 17.45 -21.44
N VAL A 261 -18.18 17.98 -20.88
CA VAL A 261 -18.29 19.42 -20.63
C VAL A 261 -17.27 19.90 -19.59
N LEU A 262 -17.03 19.10 -18.55
CA LEU A 262 -16.15 19.45 -17.45
C LEU A 262 -14.66 19.19 -17.73
N PHE A 263 -14.33 18.37 -18.70
CA PHE A 263 -12.97 17.87 -18.90
C PHE A 263 -11.88 18.96 -18.98
N PRO A 264 -12.08 20.10 -19.64
CA PRO A 264 -11.09 21.18 -19.63
C PRO A 264 -10.79 21.70 -18.21
N ASP A 265 -11.82 21.83 -17.36
CA ASP A 265 -11.65 22.31 -15.98
C ASP A 265 -11.06 21.21 -15.07
N VAL A 266 -11.38 19.94 -15.34
CA VAL A 266 -10.74 18.79 -14.70
C VAL A 266 -9.23 18.82 -14.94
N ILE A 267 -8.81 18.96 -16.18
CA ILE A 267 -7.38 18.96 -16.55
C ILE A 267 -6.67 20.16 -15.94
N ARG A 268 -7.21 21.37 -15.99
CA ARG A 268 -6.64 22.54 -15.31
C ARG A 268 -6.45 22.28 -13.81
N TRP A 269 -7.43 21.69 -13.17
CA TRP A 269 -7.37 21.42 -11.73
C TRP A 269 -6.39 20.31 -11.40
N LEU A 270 -6.31 19.23 -12.17
CA LEU A 270 -5.35 18.15 -11.96
C LEU A 270 -3.90 18.63 -12.09
N TRP A 271 -3.62 19.53 -13.05
CA TRP A 271 -2.29 20.05 -13.31
C TRP A 271 -1.99 21.39 -12.63
N LYS A 272 -2.93 21.92 -11.81
CA LYS A 272 -2.66 23.15 -11.05
C LYS A 272 -1.37 22.95 -10.21
N ASP A 273 -0.62 24.02 -10.06
CA ASP A 273 0.62 24.08 -9.29
C ASP A 273 1.78 23.19 -9.82
N TRP A 274 1.58 22.44 -10.91
CA TRP A 274 2.68 21.72 -11.54
C TRP A 274 3.82 22.70 -11.90
N PRO A 275 5.10 22.40 -11.64
CA PRO A 275 5.67 21.07 -11.29
C PRO A 275 5.74 20.74 -9.80
N GLN A 276 5.12 21.52 -8.91
CA GLN A 276 5.10 21.20 -7.49
C GLN A 276 4.48 19.82 -7.25
N PRO A 277 5.08 18.98 -6.38
CA PRO A 277 4.54 17.66 -6.09
C PRO A 277 3.20 17.74 -5.36
N VAL A 278 2.33 16.78 -5.66
CA VAL A 278 1.11 16.59 -4.87
C VAL A 278 1.50 16.14 -3.46
N ALA A 279 1.08 16.89 -2.45
CA ALA A 279 1.41 16.61 -1.07
C ALA A 279 0.53 15.49 -0.48
N LYS A 280 1.08 14.72 0.48
CA LYS A 280 0.28 13.86 1.35
C LYS A 280 -0.62 14.73 2.23
N GLY A 281 -1.91 14.37 2.34
CA GLY A 281 -2.84 15.01 3.24
C GLY A 281 -2.66 14.58 4.70
N ARG A 282 -3.45 15.19 5.59
CA ARG A 282 -3.53 14.81 7.00
C ARG A 282 -4.89 14.19 7.28
N SER A 283 -4.91 12.91 7.67
CA SER A 283 -6.14 12.21 8.01
C SER A 283 -6.78 12.75 9.30
N SER A 284 -8.11 12.78 9.32
CA SER A 284 -8.91 12.98 10.54
C SER A 284 -9.03 11.69 11.37
N ASN A 285 -8.41 10.59 10.96
CA ASN A 285 -8.36 9.36 11.74
C ASN A 285 -7.51 9.60 12.99
N GLN A 286 -8.17 9.63 14.15
CA GLN A 286 -7.53 9.90 15.43
C GLN A 286 -6.41 8.90 15.73
N VAL A 287 -6.62 7.62 15.45
CA VAL A 287 -5.62 6.57 15.71
C VAL A 287 -4.35 6.77 14.89
N LEU A 288 -4.47 7.14 13.59
CA LEU A 288 -3.30 7.52 12.80
C LEU A 288 -2.59 8.74 13.39
N GLY A 289 -3.34 9.74 13.86
CA GLY A 289 -2.79 10.94 14.49
C GLY A 289 -2.08 10.66 15.84
N GLU A 290 -2.55 9.67 16.59
CA GLU A 290 -1.92 9.23 17.85
C GLU A 290 -0.64 8.42 17.62
N ILE A 291 -0.53 7.73 16.47
CA ILE A 291 0.60 6.84 16.16
C ILE A 291 1.68 7.57 15.38
N LEU A 292 1.30 8.31 14.31
CA LEU A 292 2.24 8.84 13.33
C LEU A 292 2.75 10.23 13.70
N ILE A 293 4.05 10.43 13.59
CA ILE A 293 4.69 11.74 13.70
C ILE A 293 4.64 12.41 12.33
N PRO A 294 4.03 13.61 12.20
CA PRO A 294 3.98 14.33 10.93
C PRO A 294 5.39 14.56 10.35
N GLY A 295 5.55 14.26 9.05
CA GLY A 295 6.83 14.43 8.36
C GLY A 295 7.85 13.30 8.56
N GLN A 296 7.57 12.34 9.45
CA GLN A 296 8.37 11.11 9.55
C GLN A 296 7.85 10.09 8.52
N ASP A 297 8.77 9.44 7.83
CA ASP A 297 8.47 8.35 6.89
C ASP A 297 9.38 7.15 7.16
N TRP A 298 9.23 6.09 6.38
CA TRP A 298 10.06 4.91 6.48
C TRP A 298 11.51 5.18 6.05
N GLU A 299 12.46 4.71 6.85
CA GLU A 299 13.89 4.72 6.55
C GLU A 299 14.36 3.29 6.28
N LEU A 300 15.14 3.09 5.21
CA LEU A 300 15.80 1.82 4.92
C LEU A 300 16.93 1.59 5.93
N VAL A 301 16.90 0.48 6.65
CA VAL A 301 17.94 0.05 7.59
C VAL A 301 18.97 -0.84 6.90
N GLY A 302 18.51 -1.76 6.06
CA GLY A 302 19.36 -2.67 5.31
C GLY A 302 18.60 -3.41 4.23
N GLU A 303 19.34 -3.89 3.23
CA GLU A 303 18.80 -4.62 2.08
C GLU A 303 19.78 -5.68 1.57
N GLY A 304 19.31 -6.55 0.65
CA GLY A 304 20.12 -7.61 0.06
C GLY A 304 20.11 -8.90 0.87
N TYR A 305 19.15 -9.04 1.80
CA TYR A 305 18.93 -10.29 2.56
C TYR A 305 18.16 -11.32 1.74
N GLY A 306 18.26 -12.58 2.16
CA GLY A 306 17.45 -13.64 1.55
C GLY A 306 15.99 -13.57 1.98
N PHE A 307 15.74 -13.51 3.29
CA PHE A 307 14.42 -13.31 3.90
C PHE A 307 14.57 -12.91 5.36
N THR A 308 14.13 -11.70 5.70
CA THR A 308 14.27 -11.14 7.04
C THR A 308 13.09 -11.49 7.94
N GLU A 309 13.39 -11.86 9.21
CA GLU A 309 12.43 -12.32 10.21
C GLU A 309 12.88 -12.01 11.64
N GLY A 310 12.06 -12.40 12.63
CA GLY A 310 12.41 -12.47 14.03
C GLY A 310 12.88 -11.16 14.63
N THR A 311 12.27 -10.04 14.27
CA THR A 311 12.65 -8.74 14.83
C THR A 311 12.32 -8.65 16.33
N ALA A 312 13.33 -8.29 17.15
CA ALA A 312 13.22 -8.08 18.57
C ALA A 312 14.18 -7.00 19.04
N ALA A 313 13.85 -6.33 20.15
CA ALA A 313 14.73 -5.35 20.77
C ALA A 313 15.20 -5.84 22.15
N ASP A 314 16.46 -5.57 22.47
CA ASP A 314 16.99 -5.77 23.83
C ASP A 314 16.64 -4.59 24.77
N ALA A 315 17.05 -4.68 26.02
CA ALA A 315 16.75 -3.65 27.03
C ALA A 315 17.44 -2.28 26.77
N ALA A 316 18.46 -2.25 25.92
CA ALA A 316 19.11 -1.01 25.48
C ALA A 316 18.38 -0.36 24.28
N GLY A 317 17.46 -1.11 23.65
CA GLY A 317 16.75 -0.69 22.46
C GLY A 317 17.46 -1.05 21.15
N ASP A 318 18.56 -1.80 21.21
CA ASP A 318 19.21 -2.35 20.04
C ASP A 318 18.30 -3.42 19.41
N VAL A 319 18.18 -3.39 18.09
CA VAL A 319 17.25 -4.26 17.35
C VAL A 319 17.98 -5.40 16.69
N TYR A 320 17.47 -6.59 16.88
CA TYR A 320 17.97 -7.83 16.25
C TYR A 320 16.96 -8.34 15.23
N TYR A 321 17.47 -8.93 14.15
CA TYR A 321 16.66 -9.64 13.15
C TYR A 321 17.46 -10.76 12.50
N GLN A 322 16.74 -11.70 11.93
CA GLN A 322 17.28 -12.90 11.29
C GLN A 322 17.27 -12.75 9.76
N ASP A 323 18.31 -13.22 9.08
CA ASP A 323 18.25 -13.61 7.67
C ASP A 323 18.22 -15.15 7.63
N ILE A 324 17.01 -15.70 7.51
CA ILE A 324 16.78 -17.15 7.62
C ILE A 324 17.60 -17.95 6.60
N PRO A 325 17.54 -17.63 5.28
CA PRO A 325 18.33 -18.38 4.28
C PRO A 325 19.82 -18.31 4.51
N ALA A 326 20.35 -17.17 4.92
CA ALA A 326 21.76 -16.97 5.20
C ALA A 326 22.20 -17.53 6.56
N SER A 327 21.28 -17.98 7.42
CA SER A 327 21.53 -18.41 8.81
C SER A 327 22.29 -17.36 9.64
N LYS A 328 21.92 -16.08 9.54
CA LYS A 328 22.61 -14.98 10.23
C LYS A 328 21.66 -14.21 11.12
N THR A 329 22.17 -13.81 12.29
CA THR A 329 21.52 -12.80 13.14
C THR A 329 22.24 -11.47 12.98
N TYR A 330 21.48 -10.41 12.74
CA TYR A 330 21.98 -9.04 12.66
C TYR A 330 21.55 -8.26 13.89
N ARG A 331 22.35 -7.25 14.29
CA ARG A 331 22.04 -6.25 15.30
C ARG A 331 22.16 -4.86 14.70
N VAL A 332 21.23 -3.98 15.05
CA VAL A 332 21.23 -2.55 14.74
C VAL A 332 21.29 -1.79 16.05
N GLY A 333 22.43 -1.16 16.31
CA GLY A 333 22.63 -0.33 17.50
C GLY A 333 22.26 1.12 17.27
N ALA A 334 22.73 2.00 18.17
CA ALA A 334 22.48 3.45 18.13
C ALA A 334 22.98 4.15 16.85
N ASP A 335 23.99 3.59 16.18
CA ASP A 335 24.52 4.10 14.89
C ASP A 335 23.60 3.80 13.70
N GLY A 336 22.57 3.00 13.91
CA GLY A 336 21.58 2.62 12.90
C GLY A 336 22.09 1.65 11.82
N LYS A 337 23.31 1.10 11.98
CA LYS A 337 23.90 0.19 10.99
C LYS A 337 23.77 -1.27 11.40
N PRO A 338 23.34 -2.17 10.50
CA PRO A 338 23.28 -3.58 10.79
C PRO A 338 24.68 -4.21 10.83
N VAL A 339 24.96 -4.98 11.89
CA VAL A 339 26.17 -5.79 12.04
C VAL A 339 25.81 -7.25 12.30
N VAL A 340 26.58 -8.20 11.76
CA VAL A 340 26.38 -9.62 12.02
C VAL A 340 26.87 -9.94 13.43
N VAL A 341 26.01 -10.48 14.28
CA VAL A 341 26.32 -10.92 15.65
C VAL A 341 26.30 -12.44 15.83
N ASN A 342 25.70 -13.16 14.89
CA ASN A 342 25.76 -14.60 14.82
C ASN A 342 25.82 -15.03 13.34
N ALA A 343 26.90 -15.68 12.93
CA ALA A 343 27.12 -16.12 11.55
C ALA A 343 26.59 -17.53 11.27
N ASP A 344 26.11 -18.24 12.32
CA ASP A 344 25.52 -19.59 12.23
C ASP A 344 24.31 -19.70 13.18
N ALA A 345 23.27 -18.95 12.87
CA ALA A 345 22.02 -18.87 13.64
C ALA A 345 21.10 -20.10 13.42
N LYS A 346 21.57 -21.16 12.74
CA LYS A 346 20.79 -22.39 12.51
C LYS A 346 19.42 -22.12 11.86
N LYS A 347 19.38 -21.22 10.87
CA LYS A 347 18.13 -20.77 10.23
C LYS A 347 17.13 -20.28 11.28
N ALA A 348 17.58 -19.44 12.19
CA ALA A 348 16.69 -18.87 13.20
C ALA A 348 15.60 -18.01 12.55
N SER A 349 14.39 -18.08 13.16
CA SER A 349 13.23 -17.26 12.81
C SER A 349 12.86 -16.35 13.98
N GLY A 350 11.94 -16.74 14.86
CA GLY A 350 11.51 -15.92 15.99
C GLY A 350 12.64 -15.61 16.97
N THR A 351 12.65 -14.37 17.48
CA THR A 351 13.61 -13.88 18.47
C THR A 351 12.89 -13.11 19.57
N CYS A 352 13.30 -13.27 20.82
CA CYS A 352 12.75 -12.53 21.96
C CYS A 352 13.81 -12.35 23.04
N PHE A 353 13.71 -11.28 23.85
CA PHE A 353 14.57 -11.05 25.00
C PHE A 353 13.82 -11.25 26.31
N GLY A 354 14.41 -11.96 27.25
CA GLY A 354 13.88 -12.14 28.59
C GLY A 354 14.20 -10.97 29.54
N VAL A 355 13.62 -10.99 30.74
CA VAL A 355 13.86 -10.01 31.80
C VAL A 355 15.30 -10.04 32.32
N ASP A 356 15.98 -11.16 32.16
CA ASP A 356 17.38 -11.40 32.48
C ASP A 356 18.37 -10.86 31.42
N GLY A 357 17.85 -10.32 30.33
CA GLY A 357 18.63 -9.85 29.18
C GLY A 357 19.08 -10.95 28.23
N ASP A 358 18.72 -12.20 28.51
CA ASP A 358 19.04 -13.32 27.63
C ASP A 358 18.22 -13.26 26.33
N ARG A 359 18.85 -13.63 25.24
CA ARG A 359 18.21 -13.76 23.93
C ARG A 359 17.75 -15.18 23.71
N TYR A 360 16.50 -15.32 23.29
CA TYR A 360 15.87 -16.59 22.93
C TYR A 360 15.59 -16.61 21.44
N GLU A 361 15.89 -17.72 20.76
CA GLU A 361 15.70 -17.89 19.33
C GLU A 361 15.05 -19.22 18.99
N VAL A 362 14.19 -19.21 17.99
CA VAL A 362 13.70 -20.41 17.32
C VAL A 362 14.74 -20.82 16.27
N ALA A 363 15.61 -21.73 16.57
CA ALA A 363 16.63 -22.28 15.68
C ALA A 363 16.01 -23.37 14.76
N GLY A 364 15.32 -22.95 13.69
CA GLY A 364 14.52 -23.84 12.85
C GLY A 364 15.33 -24.96 12.18
N GLY A 365 16.54 -24.68 11.75
CA GLY A 365 17.45 -25.68 11.15
C GLY A 365 17.93 -26.75 12.14
N ALA A 366 17.98 -26.42 13.44
CA ALA A 366 18.33 -27.35 14.51
C ALA A 366 17.09 -27.98 15.17
N ARG A 367 15.88 -27.50 14.88
CA ARG A 367 14.62 -27.86 15.57
C ARG A 367 14.70 -27.66 17.09
N GLN A 368 15.26 -26.53 17.51
CA GLN A 368 15.53 -26.21 18.91
C GLN A 368 15.07 -24.79 19.25
N ILE A 369 14.76 -24.57 20.53
CA ILE A 369 14.72 -23.25 21.12
C ILE A 369 16.03 -23.05 21.87
N ILE A 370 16.81 -22.04 21.45
CA ILE A 370 18.13 -21.76 21.99
C ILE A 370 18.06 -20.48 22.83
N ARG A 371 18.65 -20.52 24.01
CA ARG A 371 18.87 -19.36 24.89
C ARG A 371 20.35 -19.01 24.84
N TYR A 372 20.63 -17.74 24.56
CA TYR A 372 21.96 -17.13 24.60
C TYR A 372 22.01 -16.23 25.85
N GLY A 373 23.00 -16.44 26.71
CA GLY A 373 23.18 -15.60 27.91
C GLY A 373 23.32 -14.13 27.57
N ALA A 374 22.98 -13.24 28.51
CA ALA A 374 23.12 -11.82 28.35
C ALA A 374 24.55 -11.45 27.95
N GLY A 375 24.70 -10.70 26.88
CA GLY A 375 26.01 -10.24 26.39
C GLY A 375 26.57 -9.13 27.27
N GLY A 376 27.91 -9.03 27.31
CA GLY A 376 28.59 -7.84 27.82
C GLY A 376 28.39 -6.63 26.91
N PRO A 377 28.87 -5.43 27.33
CA PRO A 377 28.87 -4.24 26.50
C PRO A 377 29.60 -4.52 25.16
N GLY A 378 28.85 -4.54 24.05
CA GLY A 378 29.41 -4.83 22.73
C GLY A 378 28.68 -5.95 21.95
N GLY A 379 27.74 -6.68 22.58
CA GLY A 379 26.80 -7.58 21.89
C GLY A 379 27.29 -9.01 21.68
N ASP A 380 28.42 -9.43 22.25
CA ASP A 380 28.83 -10.83 22.31
C ASP A 380 27.93 -11.55 23.33
N HIS A 381 26.94 -12.28 22.82
CA HIS A 381 26.08 -13.11 23.67
C HIS A 381 26.87 -14.31 24.22
N GLY A 382 26.59 -14.65 25.49
CA GLY A 382 27.20 -15.79 26.17
C GLY A 382 26.87 -17.13 25.52
N ALA A 383 27.30 -18.24 26.16
CA ALA A 383 27.15 -19.57 25.62
C ALA A 383 25.71 -19.93 25.24
N ALA A 384 25.52 -20.43 24.01
CA ALA A 384 24.25 -20.95 23.52
C ALA A 384 23.85 -22.23 24.30
N ARG A 385 22.59 -22.27 24.78
CA ARG A 385 22.02 -23.43 25.46
C ARG A 385 20.67 -23.78 24.84
N PRO A 386 20.49 -24.99 24.31
CA PRO A 386 19.17 -25.49 23.98
C PRO A 386 18.31 -25.60 25.25
N ILE A 387 17.12 -25.02 25.24
CA ILE A 387 16.12 -25.14 26.32
C ILE A 387 14.98 -26.07 25.95
N ALA A 388 14.80 -26.35 24.66
CA ALA A 388 13.89 -27.38 24.15
C ALA A 388 14.39 -27.91 22.78
N SER A 389 14.08 -29.17 22.49
CA SER A 389 14.41 -29.84 21.23
C SER A 389 13.17 -30.47 20.60
N ASP A 390 13.29 -30.89 19.32
CA ASP A 390 12.21 -31.47 18.53
C ASP A 390 11.00 -30.54 18.41
N ILE A 391 11.25 -29.24 18.22
CA ILE A 391 10.23 -28.22 17.94
C ILE A 391 10.49 -27.64 16.53
N SER A 392 9.52 -27.78 15.65
CA SER A 392 9.47 -27.02 14.39
C SER A 392 8.82 -25.67 14.66
N GLY A 393 9.48 -24.85 15.49
CA GLY A 393 8.95 -23.53 15.87
C GLY A 393 9.02 -22.52 14.74
N ASN A 394 8.19 -21.48 14.85
CA ASN A 394 8.23 -20.30 13.98
C ASN A 394 8.57 -19.04 14.79
N ASP A 395 7.78 -18.66 15.79
CA ASP A 395 8.02 -17.50 16.64
C ASP A 395 7.92 -17.85 18.11
N LEU A 396 8.42 -16.98 18.98
CA LEU A 396 8.42 -17.20 20.42
C LEU A 396 8.23 -15.90 21.22
N LEU A 397 7.68 -16.04 22.42
CA LEU A 397 7.49 -14.95 23.38
C LEU A 397 7.92 -15.40 24.77
N VAL A 398 8.78 -14.62 25.41
CA VAL A 398 9.20 -14.82 26.79
C VAL A 398 8.39 -13.88 27.69
N LEU A 399 7.67 -14.39 28.67
CA LEU A 399 6.99 -13.55 29.66
C LEU A 399 7.94 -13.17 30.80
N ARG A 400 7.58 -12.14 31.56
CA ARG A 400 8.36 -11.67 32.72
C ARG A 400 8.58 -12.75 33.77
N ASN A 401 7.67 -13.72 33.93
CA ASN A 401 7.82 -14.85 34.84
C ASN A 401 8.72 -15.98 34.31
N GLY A 402 9.31 -15.80 33.12
CA GLY A 402 10.19 -16.76 32.48
C GLY A 402 9.49 -17.86 31.66
N ASN A 403 8.16 -17.89 31.61
CA ASN A 403 7.42 -18.77 30.71
C ASN A 403 7.70 -18.38 29.25
N VAL A 404 7.93 -19.39 28.40
CA VAL A 404 8.17 -19.18 26.97
C VAL A 404 7.05 -19.84 26.18
N TYR A 405 6.30 -19.05 25.39
CA TYR A 405 5.37 -19.59 24.40
C TYR A 405 6.06 -19.71 23.06
N VAL A 406 5.81 -20.82 22.33
CA VAL A 406 6.40 -21.09 21.03
C VAL A 406 5.30 -21.52 20.07
N THR A 407 5.17 -20.84 18.95
CA THR A 407 4.30 -21.28 17.85
C THR A 407 5.01 -22.33 17.00
N SER A 408 4.31 -23.43 16.68
CA SER A 408 4.80 -24.52 15.85
C SER A 408 3.77 -24.82 14.74
N PRO A 409 3.99 -24.33 13.51
CA PRO A 409 3.04 -24.52 12.41
C PRO A 409 2.91 -25.97 11.95
N ASP A 410 3.87 -26.86 12.27
CA ASP A 410 3.86 -28.31 12.01
C ASP A 410 3.59 -28.76 10.54
N GLY A 411 3.61 -27.82 9.59
CA GLY A 411 3.38 -28.07 8.16
C GLY A 411 1.91 -28.10 7.76
N SER A 412 1.65 -28.35 6.47
CA SER A 412 0.28 -28.29 5.90
C SER A 412 -0.62 -29.50 6.26
N GLU A 413 -0.03 -30.60 6.66
CA GLU A 413 -0.76 -31.86 6.92
C GLU A 413 -1.16 -32.05 8.38
N ARG A 414 -0.62 -31.25 9.31
CA ARG A 414 -0.90 -31.33 10.74
C ARG A 414 -1.36 -30.01 11.28
N PRO A 415 -2.35 -30.00 12.19
CA PRO A 415 -2.72 -28.78 12.87
C PRO A 415 -1.56 -28.23 13.69
N SER A 416 -1.37 -26.93 13.63
CA SER A 416 -0.36 -26.22 14.39
C SER A 416 -0.54 -26.42 15.90
N ARG A 417 0.56 -26.32 16.65
CA ARG A 417 0.58 -26.41 18.11
C ARG A 417 1.22 -25.18 18.72
N LEU A 418 0.63 -24.73 19.83
CA LEU A 418 1.20 -23.70 20.69
C LEU A 418 1.78 -24.37 21.93
N PHE A 419 3.09 -24.23 22.13
CA PHE A 419 3.80 -24.81 23.25
C PHE A 419 4.08 -23.80 24.36
N LEU A 420 4.04 -24.25 25.60
CA LEU A 420 4.55 -23.58 26.80
C LEU A 420 5.81 -24.32 27.26
N LEU A 421 6.91 -23.59 27.44
CA LEU A 421 8.12 -24.04 28.08
C LEU A 421 8.20 -23.33 29.45
N ARG A 422 8.22 -24.08 30.56
CA ARG A 422 8.35 -23.51 31.88
C ARG A 422 9.83 -23.34 32.27
N PRO A 423 10.17 -22.28 33.03
CA PRO A 423 11.56 -22.08 33.46
C PRO A 423 12.13 -23.28 34.17
N GLY A 424 13.32 -23.74 33.77
CA GLY A 424 14.06 -24.81 34.42
C GLY A 424 13.49 -26.23 34.33
N SER A 425 12.31 -26.44 33.75
CA SER A 425 11.69 -27.78 33.67
C SER A 425 12.22 -28.61 32.47
N GLY A 426 12.65 -27.95 31.38
CA GLY A 426 12.98 -28.63 30.11
C GLY A 426 11.76 -29.28 29.43
N GLU A 427 10.58 -29.19 30.01
CA GLU A 427 9.35 -29.78 29.51
C GLU A 427 8.65 -28.83 28.53
N LYS A 428 8.18 -29.36 27.39
CA LYS A 428 7.31 -28.67 26.45
C LYS A 428 5.87 -29.18 26.61
N VAL A 429 4.96 -28.29 26.94
CA VAL A 429 3.54 -28.58 27.10
C VAL A 429 2.76 -27.96 25.97
N ALA A 430 2.00 -28.74 25.20
CA ALA A 430 1.08 -28.20 24.21
C ALA A 430 -0.11 -27.57 24.93
N VAL A 431 -0.24 -26.25 24.88
CA VAL A 431 -1.32 -25.49 25.56
C VAL A 431 -2.48 -25.15 24.62
N ASP A 432 -2.30 -25.29 23.32
CA ASP A 432 -3.34 -25.26 22.29
C ASP A 432 -2.93 -25.99 21.01
N SER A 433 -3.94 -26.39 20.23
CA SER A 433 -3.78 -26.99 18.90
C SER A 433 -5.02 -26.74 18.04
N GLY A 434 -4.96 -27.09 16.75
CA GLY A 434 -6.12 -27.07 15.85
C GLY A 434 -6.24 -25.81 15.00
N LEU A 435 -5.32 -24.84 15.09
CA LEU A 435 -5.17 -23.73 14.18
C LEU A 435 -4.36 -24.12 12.94
N HIS A 436 -4.47 -23.33 11.89
CA HIS A 436 -3.76 -23.57 10.62
C HIS A 436 -2.65 -22.52 10.43
N PHE A 437 -1.40 -23.01 10.40
CA PHE A 437 -0.21 -22.20 10.22
C PHE A 437 -0.14 -21.03 11.19
N ILE A 438 -0.06 -21.33 12.52
CA ILE A 438 0.18 -20.28 13.52
C ILE A 438 1.58 -19.72 13.36
N ASN A 439 1.71 -18.39 13.53
CA ASN A 439 2.94 -17.67 13.23
C ASN A 439 3.32 -16.77 14.42
N GLY A 440 3.35 -15.46 14.25
CA GLY A 440 3.72 -14.52 15.29
C GLY A 440 2.83 -14.56 16.52
N LEU A 441 3.37 -14.11 17.65
CA LEU A 441 2.65 -13.98 18.90
C LEU A 441 3.13 -12.75 19.70
N CYS A 442 2.21 -12.14 20.46
CA CYS A 442 2.55 -11.08 21.42
C CYS A 442 1.61 -11.10 22.62
N MET A 443 1.95 -10.33 23.65
CA MET A 443 1.16 -10.18 24.85
C MET A 443 0.53 -8.80 24.97
N SER A 444 -0.55 -8.70 25.74
CA SER A 444 -1.08 -7.41 26.22
C SER A 444 -0.09 -6.69 27.15
N PRO A 445 -0.21 -5.37 27.34
CA PRO A 445 0.69 -4.61 28.22
C PRO A 445 0.70 -5.09 29.67
N ASP A 446 -0.38 -5.67 30.15
CA ASP A 446 -0.51 -6.24 31.48
C ASP A 446 -0.12 -7.73 31.58
N GLN A 447 0.31 -8.31 30.45
CA GLN A 447 0.73 -9.72 30.31
C GLN A 447 -0.36 -10.75 30.69
N THR A 448 -1.63 -10.37 30.61
CA THR A 448 -2.77 -11.25 30.90
C THR A 448 -3.40 -11.90 29.66
N LEU A 449 -3.11 -11.35 28.49
CA LEU A 449 -3.60 -11.85 27.20
C LEU A 449 -2.43 -12.24 26.29
N LEU A 450 -2.62 -13.33 25.56
CA LEU A 450 -1.74 -13.77 24.48
C LEU A 450 -2.49 -13.64 23.15
N TYR A 451 -1.91 -12.92 22.18
CA TYR A 451 -2.41 -12.82 20.81
C TYR A 451 -1.57 -13.72 19.91
N VAL A 452 -2.22 -14.43 18.97
CA VAL A 452 -1.57 -15.38 18.06
C VAL A 452 -2.09 -15.18 16.64
N ALA A 453 -1.18 -15.03 15.68
CA ALA A 453 -1.50 -14.95 14.26
C ALA A 453 -1.80 -16.34 13.69
N GLU A 454 -2.86 -16.46 12.89
CA GLU A 454 -3.14 -17.61 12.03
C GLU A 454 -2.92 -17.21 10.56
N SER A 455 -1.74 -17.48 10.00
CA SER A 455 -1.34 -16.96 8.68
C SER A 455 -2.23 -17.47 7.54
N ALA A 456 -2.74 -18.69 7.62
CA ALA A 456 -3.65 -19.24 6.63
C ALA A 456 -5.08 -18.66 6.71
N SER A 457 -5.26 -17.53 7.39
CA SER A 457 -6.55 -16.86 7.57
C SER A 457 -6.42 -15.33 7.60
N HIS A 458 -7.46 -14.65 8.03
CA HIS A 458 -7.48 -13.22 8.33
C HIS A 458 -7.77 -12.95 9.81
N TRP A 459 -7.50 -13.96 10.69
CA TRP A 459 -7.81 -13.87 12.11
C TRP A 459 -6.56 -13.75 12.97
N ILE A 460 -6.67 -12.91 14.00
CA ILE A 460 -5.83 -12.96 15.17
C ILE A 460 -6.64 -13.60 16.30
N TRP A 461 -6.08 -14.64 16.90
CA TRP A 461 -6.64 -15.31 18.05
C TRP A 461 -6.17 -14.66 19.34
N VAL A 462 -7.01 -14.70 20.39
CA VAL A 462 -6.66 -14.24 21.73
C VAL A 462 -6.95 -15.32 22.76
N TYR A 463 -6.09 -15.39 23.74
CA TYR A 463 -6.20 -16.28 24.91
C TYR A 463 -6.01 -15.47 26.17
N SER A 464 -6.70 -15.87 27.26
CA SER A 464 -6.35 -15.43 28.60
C SER A 464 -5.28 -16.35 29.16
N ILE A 465 -4.30 -15.78 29.91
CA ILE A 465 -3.18 -16.50 30.50
C ILE A 465 -3.48 -16.74 31.98
N ARG A 466 -3.42 -18.02 32.45
CA ARG A 466 -3.48 -18.35 33.88
C ARG A 466 -2.14 -18.13 34.57
N PRO A 467 -2.12 -18.02 35.91
CA PRO A 467 -0.86 -17.88 36.65
C PRO A 467 0.15 -19.01 36.42
N ASP A 468 -0.32 -20.24 36.12
CA ASP A 468 0.53 -21.39 35.78
C ASP A 468 1.01 -21.42 34.33
N GLY A 469 0.63 -20.42 33.53
CA GLY A 469 0.96 -20.30 32.12
C GLY A 469 0.02 -21.07 31.18
N THR A 470 -0.96 -21.82 31.65
CA THR A 470 -1.96 -22.45 30.79
C THR A 470 -2.93 -21.41 30.21
N LEU A 471 -3.53 -21.72 29.07
CA LEU A 471 -4.38 -20.81 28.32
C LEU A 471 -5.86 -21.16 28.47
N TYR A 472 -6.73 -20.14 28.40
CA TYR A 472 -8.19 -20.32 28.44
C TYR A 472 -8.88 -19.18 27.66
N ASN A 473 -10.20 -19.22 27.52
CA ASN A 473 -10.98 -18.22 26.79
C ASN A 473 -10.46 -17.96 25.36
N LYS A 474 -10.10 -19.04 24.64
CA LYS A 474 -9.70 -18.95 23.22
C LYS A 474 -10.83 -18.38 22.39
N GLN A 475 -10.55 -17.32 21.61
CA GLN A 475 -11.51 -16.79 20.64
C GLN A 475 -10.84 -16.14 19.44
N ARG A 476 -11.56 -16.10 18.30
CA ARG A 476 -11.25 -15.22 17.17
C ARG A 476 -11.47 -13.78 17.65
N TYR A 477 -10.45 -12.95 17.49
CA TYR A 477 -10.49 -11.62 18.09
C TYR A 477 -10.28 -10.52 17.07
N GLY A 478 -9.13 -10.48 16.39
CA GLY A 478 -8.82 -9.49 15.39
C GLY A 478 -9.26 -9.92 14.01
N TRP A 479 -10.03 -9.09 13.34
CA TRP A 479 -10.42 -9.28 11.94
C TRP A 479 -9.58 -8.37 11.05
N LEU A 480 -8.75 -8.95 10.17
CA LEU A 480 -7.82 -8.25 9.31
C LEU A 480 -8.40 -8.03 7.90
N HIS A 481 -8.06 -6.91 7.29
CA HIS A 481 -8.33 -6.68 5.87
C HIS A 481 -7.44 -7.56 5.00
N VAL A 482 -8.02 -8.08 3.91
CA VAL A 482 -7.35 -8.95 2.95
C VAL A 482 -7.16 -8.18 1.65
N PRO A 483 -5.98 -8.20 1.01
CA PRO A 483 -5.82 -7.68 -0.34
C PRO A 483 -6.73 -8.42 -1.32
N ASP A 484 -7.21 -7.75 -2.36
CA ASP A 484 -8.16 -8.34 -3.31
C ASP A 484 -7.58 -9.50 -4.13
N ASN A 485 -6.28 -9.43 -4.41
CA ASN A 485 -5.54 -10.44 -5.17
C ASN A 485 -5.02 -11.61 -4.30
N GLN A 486 -5.50 -11.73 -3.05
CA GLN A 486 -5.06 -12.73 -2.09
C GLN A 486 -6.26 -13.40 -1.41
N GLU A 487 -6.09 -14.65 -0.99
CA GLU A 487 -7.14 -15.39 -0.28
C GLU A 487 -7.19 -15.08 1.22
N ASN A 488 -6.09 -14.55 1.78
CA ASN A 488 -5.99 -14.22 3.19
C ASN A 488 -5.04 -13.04 3.44
N ALA A 489 -5.08 -12.49 4.66
CA ALA A 489 -4.24 -11.37 5.09
C ALA A 489 -2.78 -11.77 5.33
N TRP A 490 -2.52 -13.07 5.51
CA TRP A 490 -1.24 -13.63 5.90
C TRP A 490 -0.64 -12.91 7.12
N PRO A 491 -1.36 -12.86 8.27
CA PRO A 491 -0.80 -12.28 9.47
C PRO A 491 0.43 -13.06 9.90
N ASP A 492 1.52 -12.34 10.17
CA ASP A 492 2.82 -12.88 10.49
C ASP A 492 3.26 -12.39 11.89
N GLY A 493 4.42 -11.76 12.04
CA GLY A 493 4.83 -11.21 13.33
C GLY A 493 3.88 -10.14 13.86
N LEU A 494 3.74 -10.05 15.17
CA LEU A 494 2.93 -9.03 15.84
C LEU A 494 3.53 -8.54 17.15
N LYS A 495 3.25 -7.28 17.49
CA LYS A 495 3.68 -6.63 18.73
C LYS A 495 2.56 -5.72 19.27
N CYS A 496 2.61 -5.42 20.55
CA CYS A 496 1.65 -4.55 21.23
C CYS A 496 2.30 -3.24 21.64
N ASP A 497 1.56 -2.12 21.61
CA ASP A 497 1.97 -0.87 22.24
C ASP A 497 1.43 -0.76 23.68
N ARG A 498 1.87 0.26 24.43
CA ARG A 498 1.46 0.46 25.82
C ARG A 498 -0.02 0.81 25.98
N GLU A 499 -0.65 1.32 24.95
CA GLU A 499 -2.08 1.59 24.90
C GLU A 499 -2.90 0.33 24.59
N GLY A 500 -2.25 -0.81 24.34
CA GLY A 500 -2.89 -2.09 24.07
C GLY A 500 -3.32 -2.29 22.62
N ARG A 501 -2.80 -1.48 21.68
CA ARG A 501 -3.01 -1.71 20.26
C ARG A 501 -2.07 -2.79 19.77
N VAL A 502 -2.57 -3.70 18.92
CA VAL A 502 -1.78 -4.78 18.33
C VAL A 502 -1.42 -4.43 16.90
N TYR A 503 -0.13 -4.39 16.62
CA TYR A 503 0.46 -4.15 15.30
C TYR A 503 0.75 -5.50 14.67
N VAL A 504 0.19 -5.74 13.50
CA VAL A 504 0.26 -7.03 12.80
C VAL A 504 0.93 -6.83 11.44
N ALA A 505 2.03 -7.55 11.21
CA ALA A 505 2.65 -7.64 9.89
C ALA A 505 1.73 -8.43 8.95
N THR A 506 1.41 -7.87 7.79
CA THR A 506 0.49 -8.46 6.81
C THR A 506 0.89 -8.13 5.38
N ARG A 507 0.14 -8.69 4.43
CA ARG A 507 0.29 -8.38 2.99
C ARG A 507 -0.14 -6.96 2.60
N LEU A 508 -0.86 -6.24 3.47
CA LEU A 508 -1.20 -4.81 3.28
C LEU A 508 -0.24 -3.85 4.01
N GLY A 509 0.87 -4.35 4.54
CA GLY A 509 1.73 -3.64 5.48
C GLY A 509 1.32 -3.92 6.92
N ILE A 510 1.47 -2.94 7.82
CA ILE A 510 1.16 -3.11 9.24
C ILE A 510 -0.29 -2.71 9.50
N GLN A 511 -1.13 -3.67 9.90
CA GLN A 511 -2.50 -3.40 10.36
C GLN A 511 -2.49 -3.21 11.87
N VAL A 512 -3.07 -2.12 12.35
CA VAL A 512 -3.13 -1.79 13.77
C VAL A 512 -4.55 -2.00 14.29
N MET A 513 -4.68 -2.91 15.24
CA MET A 513 -5.95 -3.22 15.90
C MET A 513 -6.01 -2.55 17.27
N ASP A 514 -7.19 -2.08 17.63
CA ASP A 514 -7.48 -1.64 19.00
C ASP A 514 -7.76 -2.83 19.94
N GLN A 515 -7.98 -2.51 21.22
CA GLN A 515 -8.29 -3.50 22.26
C GLN A 515 -9.66 -4.19 22.08
N LEU A 516 -10.42 -3.85 21.03
CA LEU A 516 -11.68 -4.50 20.66
C LEU A 516 -11.53 -5.38 19.42
N GLY A 517 -10.29 -5.58 18.93
CA GLY A 517 -9.98 -6.40 17.75
C GLY A 517 -10.32 -5.75 16.41
N ARG A 518 -10.56 -4.43 16.37
CA ARG A 518 -10.92 -3.69 15.15
C ARG A 518 -9.68 -3.06 14.54
N VAL A 519 -9.43 -3.29 13.27
CA VAL A 519 -8.38 -2.58 12.52
C VAL A 519 -8.80 -1.12 12.34
N ASN A 520 -8.06 -0.20 12.95
CA ASN A 520 -8.32 1.24 12.93
C ASN A 520 -7.34 2.00 12.06
N ALA A 521 -6.13 1.47 11.88
CA ALA A 521 -5.10 2.07 11.04
C ALA A 521 -4.36 1.00 10.23
N ILE A 522 -3.88 1.41 9.04
CA ILE A 522 -3.04 0.58 8.17
C ILE A 522 -1.85 1.44 7.75
N LEU A 523 -0.64 0.99 8.09
CA LEU A 523 0.61 1.64 7.74
C LEU A 523 1.24 0.88 6.57
N PRO A 524 1.15 1.39 5.34
CA PRO A 524 1.80 0.74 4.21
C PRO A 524 3.32 0.79 4.39
N VAL A 525 3.99 -0.29 4.02
CA VAL A 525 5.45 -0.37 4.01
C VAL A 525 5.98 -0.27 2.58
N PRO A 526 7.20 0.28 2.34
CA PRO A 526 7.69 0.51 0.99
C PRO A 526 7.80 -0.74 0.10
N SER A 527 8.00 -1.91 0.70
CA SER A 527 8.07 -3.20 -0.01
C SER A 527 6.70 -3.89 -0.18
N GLY A 528 5.61 -3.28 0.27
CA GLY A 528 4.26 -3.82 0.19
C GLY A 528 3.91 -4.73 1.36
N GLN A 529 4.43 -5.94 1.41
CA GLN A 529 4.19 -6.90 2.50
C GLN A 529 5.27 -6.86 3.57
N SER A 530 4.91 -7.25 4.78
CA SER A 530 5.81 -7.37 5.93
C SER A 530 5.70 -8.76 6.57
N SER A 531 6.83 -9.24 7.14
CA SER A 531 6.92 -10.53 7.82
C SER A 531 6.96 -10.38 9.35
N ASN A 532 7.75 -9.45 9.88
CA ASN A 532 7.85 -9.27 11.32
C ASN A 532 8.06 -7.80 11.69
N LEU A 533 7.94 -7.48 12.98
CA LEU A 533 8.13 -6.12 13.48
C LEU A 533 8.55 -6.11 14.96
N CYS A 534 9.21 -5.04 15.40
CA CYS A 534 9.41 -4.75 16.82
C CYS A 534 9.54 -3.24 17.07
N PHE A 535 9.32 -2.84 18.31
CA PHE A 535 9.65 -1.49 18.76
C PHE A 535 11.04 -1.47 19.38
N GLY A 536 11.92 -0.65 18.84
CA GLY A 536 13.30 -0.46 19.28
C GLY A 536 13.66 1.00 19.51
N GLY A 537 14.98 1.28 19.58
CA GLY A 537 15.52 2.57 20.00
C GLY A 537 15.42 2.77 21.51
N THR A 538 16.14 3.73 22.05
CA THR A 538 16.21 3.98 23.51
C THR A 538 14.86 4.30 24.15
N GLY A 539 13.90 4.81 23.38
CA GLY A 539 12.53 5.10 23.80
C GLY A 539 11.54 3.97 23.52
N PHE A 540 11.93 2.93 22.77
CA PHE A 540 11.04 1.93 22.21
C PHE A 540 9.89 2.55 21.41
N ASP A 541 10.18 3.67 20.75
CA ASP A 541 9.27 4.48 19.93
C ASP A 541 9.59 4.42 18.44
N VAL A 542 10.56 3.58 18.05
CA VAL A 542 10.93 3.34 16.66
C VAL A 542 10.46 1.95 16.25
N LEU A 543 9.51 1.90 15.30
CA LEU A 543 9.02 0.65 14.73
C LEU A 543 9.99 0.17 13.65
N TYR A 544 10.58 -1.01 13.84
CA TYR A 544 11.37 -1.74 12.86
C TYR A 544 10.50 -2.81 12.21
N VAL A 545 10.61 -2.98 10.89
CA VAL A 545 9.79 -3.92 10.12
C VAL A 545 10.65 -4.70 9.15
N SER A 546 10.57 -6.02 9.23
CA SER A 546 11.12 -6.96 8.25
C SER A 546 10.19 -7.09 7.05
N CYS A 547 10.75 -6.96 5.83
CA CYS A 547 10.02 -6.91 4.57
C CYS A 547 10.74 -7.71 3.49
N GLY A 548 10.74 -9.03 3.59
CA GLY A 548 11.45 -9.91 2.65
C GLY A 548 12.95 -9.67 2.66
N SER A 549 13.52 -9.11 1.60
CA SER A 549 14.96 -8.83 1.48
C SER A 549 15.41 -7.51 2.10
N LYS A 550 14.53 -6.80 2.81
CA LYS A 550 14.80 -5.47 3.37
C LYS A 550 14.28 -5.33 4.80
N VAL A 551 14.88 -4.40 5.53
CA VAL A 551 14.42 -3.97 6.86
C VAL A 551 14.25 -2.46 6.82
N TYR A 552 13.10 -1.99 7.30
CA TYR A 552 12.79 -0.56 7.44
C TYR A 552 12.57 -0.19 8.88
N ARG A 553 12.70 1.11 9.18
CA ARG A 553 12.31 1.68 10.48
C ARG A 553 11.54 2.97 10.30
N ARG A 554 10.70 3.30 11.31
CA ARG A 554 9.98 4.57 11.38
C ARG A 554 9.75 4.97 12.82
N ARG A 555 10.02 6.22 13.17
CA ARG A 555 9.72 6.74 14.49
C ARG A 555 8.23 7.06 14.62
N LEU A 556 7.64 6.71 15.78
CA LEU A 556 6.23 6.87 16.10
C LEU A 556 6.05 7.68 17.39
N HIS A 557 4.83 8.15 17.67
CA HIS A 557 4.46 8.77 18.94
C HIS A 557 4.26 7.76 20.08
N VAL A 558 4.09 6.49 19.78
CA VAL A 558 3.75 5.43 20.70
C VAL A 558 4.96 4.62 21.11
N ARG A 559 4.88 4.00 22.29
CA ARG A 559 5.92 3.11 22.81
C ARG A 559 5.43 1.67 22.81
N GLY A 560 6.28 0.77 22.30
CA GLY A 560 6.02 -0.68 22.34
C GLY A 560 6.11 -1.27 23.75
N VAL A 561 5.53 -2.46 23.89
CA VAL A 561 5.64 -3.31 25.07
C VAL A 561 6.70 -4.38 24.82
N ASN A 562 7.59 -4.56 25.77
CA ASN A 562 8.63 -5.59 25.74
C ASN A 562 8.44 -6.58 26.89
N PRO A 563 8.92 -7.83 26.74
CA PRO A 563 8.80 -8.87 27.78
C PRO A 563 9.42 -8.48 29.12
N PHE A 564 10.48 -7.69 29.11
CA PHE A 564 11.18 -7.23 30.30
C PHE A 564 10.52 -6.00 30.97
N ASP A 565 9.54 -5.36 30.31
CA ASP A 565 8.79 -4.26 30.91
C ASP A 565 7.95 -4.76 32.11
N ALA A 566 7.74 -3.90 33.10
CA ALA A 566 6.75 -4.18 34.15
C ALA A 566 5.35 -4.15 33.50
N PRO A 567 4.45 -5.08 33.89
CA PRO A 567 3.08 -5.08 33.43
C PRO A 567 2.38 -3.74 33.66
N VAL A 568 1.70 -3.24 32.64
CA VAL A 568 0.99 -1.95 32.67
C VAL A 568 -0.46 -2.18 32.24
N LYS A 569 -1.40 -1.65 33.03
CA LYS A 569 -2.80 -1.64 32.61
C LYS A 569 -3.01 -0.59 31.54
N ALA A 570 -3.37 -1.02 30.34
CA ALA A 570 -3.71 -0.11 29.26
C ALA A 570 -4.96 0.73 29.58
N ALA A 571 -5.05 1.92 28.98
CA ALA A 571 -6.27 2.71 29.03
C ALA A 571 -7.43 1.98 28.32
N ARG A 572 -8.67 2.33 28.68
CA ARG A 572 -9.83 1.80 27.96
C ARG A 572 -9.82 2.33 26.51
N PRO A 573 -10.17 1.49 25.52
CA PRO A 573 -10.27 1.95 24.13
C PRO A 573 -11.35 3.01 23.99
N HIS A 574 -11.12 3.96 23.10
CA HIS A 574 -12.17 4.89 22.68
C HIS A 574 -13.24 4.13 21.88
N LEU A 575 -14.49 4.40 22.18
CA LEU A 575 -15.64 3.78 21.49
C LEU A 575 -15.93 4.49 20.15
#